data_e57edf405b893ac05562bf3f64574de3
#
_entry.id   e57edf405b893ac05562bf3f64574de3
#
_cell.length_a   1.000
_cell.length_b   1.000
_cell.length_c   1.000
_cell.angle_alpha   90.00
_cell.angle_beta   90.00
_cell.angle_gamma   90.00
#
_symmetry.space_group_name_H-M   'P 1'
#
loop_
_entity.id
_entity.type
_entity.pdbx_description
1 polymer ?
#
loop_
_entity_poly.entity_id
_entity_poly.type
_entity_poly.pdbx_seq_one_letter_code
_entity_poly.pdbx_strand_id
1 'polypeptide(L)'
;MRTLINMDGAEHAEFRRLTQDWFMPQNLKTLEAKVTEIAETFVDRMLAMGGECDFVSDIAIWYPLRVIMMILGVPEKDEALMLKLTQEIFGSEDPDMQREGTDEERMQFMMDFFMYFTQMTADRRANPGDDVASVIANAVIDGQPIGDMEALGYYV
;
A
#
# COMPACT_ATOMS: atom_id res chain seq x y z
N MET A 1 -11.66 12.28 -0.79
CA MET A 1 -11.22 11.40 0.32
C MET A 1 -10.18 12.18 1.12
N ARG A 2 -10.22 12.10 2.45
CA ARG A 2 -9.17 12.69 3.31
C ARG A 2 -8.09 11.65 3.54
N THR A 3 -6.85 12.02 3.31
CA THR A 3 -5.67 11.16 3.51
C THR A 3 -4.74 11.82 4.53
N LEU A 4 -3.82 11.09 5.13
CA LEU A 4 -2.81 11.63 6.05
C LEU A 4 -2.03 12.81 5.45
N ILE A 5 -1.80 12.81 4.14
CA ILE A 5 -1.08 13.88 3.41
C ILE A 5 -1.86 15.21 3.45
N ASN A 6 -3.18 15.15 3.54
CA ASN A 6 -4.08 16.31 3.51
C ASN A 6 -4.55 16.75 4.90
N MET A 7 -3.96 16.21 5.97
CA MET A 7 -4.28 16.54 7.36
C MET A 7 -3.18 17.37 7.98
N ASP A 8 -3.56 18.27 8.91
CA ASP A 8 -2.65 19.11 9.68
C ASP A 8 -2.96 19.12 11.17
N GLY A 9 -2.01 19.59 11.98
CA GLY A 9 -2.18 19.87 13.39
C GLY A 9 -2.58 18.68 14.25
N ALA A 10 -3.56 18.85 15.11
CA ALA A 10 -3.99 17.85 16.07
C ALA A 10 -4.60 16.62 15.42
N GLU A 11 -5.38 16.82 14.36
CA GLU A 11 -6.01 15.72 13.60
C GLU A 11 -4.95 14.83 12.95
N HIS A 12 -3.97 15.40 12.24
CA HIS A 12 -2.85 14.64 11.68
C HIS A 12 -2.12 13.83 12.76
N ALA A 13 -1.84 14.45 13.90
CA ALA A 13 -1.17 13.79 15.01
C ALA A 13 -1.98 12.62 15.60
N GLU A 14 -3.30 12.73 15.63
CA GLU A 14 -4.19 11.68 16.09
C GLU A 14 -4.20 10.49 15.13
N PHE A 15 -4.45 10.75 13.86
CA PHE A 15 -4.46 9.70 12.83
C PHE A 15 -3.10 9.01 12.71
N ARG A 16 -1.99 9.76 12.72
CA ARG A 16 -0.65 9.18 12.66
C ARG A 16 -0.33 8.25 13.85
N ARG A 17 -0.85 8.52 15.04
CA ARG A 17 -0.67 7.65 16.20
C ARG A 17 -1.29 6.28 16.05
N LEU A 18 -2.35 6.12 15.25
CA LEU A 18 -3.04 4.84 15.08
C LEU A 18 -2.12 3.75 14.54
N THR A 19 -1.18 4.10 13.68
CA THR A 19 -0.23 3.16 13.06
C THR A 19 1.18 3.24 13.67
N GLN A 20 1.45 4.21 14.55
CA GLN A 20 2.79 4.49 15.06
C GLN A 20 3.43 3.28 15.75
N ASP A 21 2.67 2.58 16.59
CA ASP A 21 3.19 1.46 17.39
C ASP A 21 3.65 0.30 16.51
N TRP A 22 3.02 0.11 15.34
CA TRP A 22 3.43 -0.91 14.39
C TRP A 22 4.84 -0.66 13.82
N PHE A 23 5.25 0.61 13.69
CA PHE A 23 6.57 1.02 13.20
C PHE A 23 7.61 1.24 14.31
N MET A 24 7.35 0.79 15.54
CA MET A 24 8.33 0.91 16.63
C MET A 24 9.51 -0.05 16.43
N PRO A 25 10.71 0.24 16.99
CA PRO A 25 11.95 -0.50 16.76
C PRO A 25 11.86 -2.02 16.98
N GLN A 26 11.02 -2.45 17.92
CA GLN A 26 10.81 -3.87 18.19
C GLN A 26 10.17 -4.62 17.02
N ASN A 27 9.30 -3.96 16.25
CA ASN A 27 8.62 -4.54 15.11
C ASN A 27 9.48 -4.42 13.84
N LEU A 28 10.33 -3.38 13.76
CA LEU A 28 11.23 -3.15 12.63
C LEU A 28 12.22 -4.30 12.41
N LYS A 29 12.65 -5.00 13.46
CA LYS A 29 13.55 -6.16 13.30
C LYS A 29 12.91 -7.32 12.52
N THR A 30 11.62 -7.57 12.75
CA THR A 30 10.88 -8.59 11.99
C THR A 30 10.66 -8.14 10.56
N LEU A 31 10.39 -6.84 10.38
CA LEU A 31 10.24 -6.22 9.07
C LEU A 31 11.56 -6.30 8.27
N GLU A 32 12.70 -5.99 8.89
CA GLU A 32 14.04 -6.05 8.29
C GLU A 32 14.33 -7.45 7.71
N ALA A 33 14.02 -8.52 8.45
CA ALA A 33 14.20 -9.88 7.97
C ALA A 33 13.36 -10.16 6.71
N LYS A 34 12.08 -9.77 6.70
CA LYS A 34 11.19 -9.94 5.54
C LYS A 34 11.63 -9.09 4.34
N VAL A 35 12.07 -7.85 4.58
CA VAL A 35 12.60 -6.97 3.52
C VAL A 35 13.86 -7.57 2.90
N THR A 36 14.74 -8.18 3.73
CA THR A 36 15.93 -8.88 3.23
C THR A 36 15.56 -10.06 2.34
N GLU A 37 14.60 -10.87 2.73
CA GLU A 37 14.09 -12.00 1.94
C GLU A 37 13.53 -11.55 0.58
N ILE A 38 12.77 -10.45 0.58
CA ILE A 38 12.27 -9.82 -0.66
C ILE A 38 13.45 -9.34 -1.52
N ALA A 39 14.45 -8.66 -0.92
CA ALA A 39 15.62 -8.17 -1.63
C ALA A 39 16.41 -9.31 -2.27
N GLU A 40 16.64 -10.42 -1.57
CA GLU A 40 17.28 -11.62 -2.10
C GLU A 40 16.53 -12.19 -3.30
N THR A 41 15.20 -12.26 -3.24
CA THR A 41 14.35 -12.69 -4.37
C THR A 41 14.57 -11.82 -5.61
N PHE A 42 14.69 -10.50 -5.45
CA PHE A 42 14.94 -9.59 -6.59
C PHE A 42 16.39 -9.66 -7.10
N VAL A 43 17.37 -9.92 -6.24
CA VAL A 43 18.75 -10.20 -6.66
C VAL A 43 18.80 -11.49 -7.49
N ASP A 44 18.15 -12.56 -7.03
CA ASP A 44 18.07 -13.81 -7.78
C ASP A 44 17.38 -13.65 -9.13
N ARG A 45 16.32 -12.81 -9.17
CA ARG A 45 15.64 -12.44 -10.43
C ARG A 45 16.60 -11.75 -11.40
N MET A 46 17.41 -10.77 -10.93
CA MET A 46 18.43 -10.12 -11.76
C MET A 46 19.48 -11.11 -12.28
N LEU A 47 19.96 -12.00 -11.42
CA LEU A 47 20.94 -13.01 -11.81
C LEU A 47 20.39 -13.96 -12.88
N ALA A 48 19.12 -14.31 -12.81
CA ALA A 48 18.44 -15.17 -13.79
C ALA A 48 18.26 -14.52 -15.17
N MET A 49 18.38 -13.19 -15.29
CA MET A 49 18.28 -12.45 -16.55
C MET A 49 19.52 -12.50 -17.43
N GLY A 50 20.59 -13.18 -17.01
CA GLY A 50 21.75 -13.44 -17.85
C GLY A 50 22.73 -12.26 -18.02
N GLY A 51 22.65 -11.23 -17.17
CA GLY A 51 23.61 -10.14 -17.11
C GLY A 51 23.13 -8.79 -17.69
N GLU A 52 21.97 -8.75 -18.31
CA GLU A 52 21.35 -7.51 -18.79
C GLU A 52 19.87 -7.48 -18.36
N CYS A 53 19.40 -6.32 -17.86
CA CYS A 53 18.00 -6.08 -17.54
C CYS A 53 17.66 -4.59 -17.67
N ASP A 54 16.39 -4.30 -17.88
CA ASP A 54 15.87 -2.95 -17.64
C ASP A 54 15.63 -2.81 -16.14
N PHE A 55 16.59 -2.19 -15.44
CA PHE A 55 16.56 -2.10 -13.98
C PHE A 55 15.28 -1.44 -13.45
N VAL A 56 14.73 -0.46 -14.16
CA VAL A 56 13.49 0.22 -13.74
C VAL A 56 12.30 -0.71 -13.90
N SER A 57 12.09 -1.24 -15.08
CA SER A 57 10.90 -2.06 -15.41
C SER A 57 10.93 -3.43 -14.76
N ASP A 58 12.13 -4.02 -14.60
CA ASP A 58 12.26 -5.38 -14.12
C ASP A 58 12.42 -5.47 -12.59
N ILE A 59 12.98 -4.43 -11.94
CA ILE A 59 13.39 -4.48 -10.54
C ILE A 59 12.84 -3.31 -9.72
N ALA A 60 13.19 -2.05 -10.10
CA ALA A 60 12.99 -0.90 -9.22
C ALA A 60 11.52 -0.56 -8.95
N ILE A 61 10.62 -0.85 -9.88
CA ILE A 61 9.17 -0.67 -9.70
C ILE A 61 8.62 -1.74 -8.74
N TRP A 62 9.08 -2.97 -8.86
CA TRP A 62 8.50 -4.11 -8.16
C TRP A 62 8.98 -4.28 -6.73
N TYR A 63 10.26 -4.04 -6.46
CA TYR A 63 10.82 -4.26 -5.13
C TYR A 63 10.16 -3.41 -4.03
N PRO A 64 10.07 -2.08 -4.16
CA PRO A 64 9.39 -1.25 -3.15
C PRO A 64 7.90 -1.60 -3.03
N LEU A 65 7.23 -1.86 -4.16
CA LEU A 65 5.83 -2.28 -4.17
C LEU A 65 5.62 -3.55 -3.35
N ARG A 66 6.47 -4.57 -3.54
CA ARG A 66 6.41 -5.83 -2.79
C ARG A 66 6.60 -5.61 -1.29
N VAL A 67 7.49 -4.69 -0.90
CA VAL A 67 7.68 -4.31 0.52
C VAL A 67 6.43 -3.64 1.08
N ILE A 68 5.83 -2.70 0.35
CA ILE A 68 4.58 -2.04 0.78
C ILE A 68 3.43 -3.05 0.88
N MET A 69 3.28 -3.92 -0.10
CA MET A 69 2.27 -4.98 -0.07
C MET A 69 2.43 -5.90 1.15
N MET A 70 3.66 -6.29 1.47
CA MET A 70 3.96 -7.11 2.65
C MET A 70 3.60 -6.38 3.95
N ILE A 71 3.89 -5.08 4.06
CA ILE A 71 3.53 -4.24 5.22
C ILE A 71 2.01 -4.17 5.39
N LEU A 72 1.27 -3.99 4.30
CA LEU A 72 -0.18 -3.91 4.30
C LEU A 72 -0.88 -5.28 4.39
N GLY A 73 -0.15 -6.38 4.22
CA GLY A 73 -0.73 -7.72 4.19
C GLY A 73 -1.48 -8.02 2.88
N VAL A 74 -1.11 -7.35 1.79
CA VAL A 74 -1.65 -7.60 0.44
C VAL A 74 -1.00 -8.87 -0.12
N PRO A 75 -1.79 -9.85 -0.63
CA PRO A 75 -1.25 -11.07 -1.20
C PRO A 75 -0.40 -10.81 -2.46
N GLU A 76 0.67 -11.59 -2.61
CA GLU A 76 1.59 -11.50 -3.78
C GLU A 76 0.87 -11.64 -5.14
N LYS A 77 -0.15 -12.48 -5.22
CA LYS A 77 -0.96 -12.66 -6.43
C LYS A 77 -1.61 -11.36 -6.95
N ASP A 78 -1.77 -10.36 -6.08
CA ASP A 78 -2.41 -9.09 -6.40
C ASP A 78 -1.38 -8.01 -6.81
N GLU A 79 -0.09 -8.36 -6.97
CA GLU A 79 1.01 -7.44 -7.27
C GLU A 79 0.77 -6.62 -8.55
N ALA A 80 0.31 -7.26 -9.62
CA ALA A 80 0.01 -6.55 -10.88
C ALA A 80 -1.14 -5.54 -10.72
N LEU A 81 -2.15 -5.88 -9.91
CA LEU A 81 -3.24 -4.95 -9.58
C LEU A 81 -2.71 -3.78 -8.76
N MET A 82 -1.90 -4.02 -7.73
CA MET A 82 -1.32 -2.97 -6.89
C MET A 82 -0.42 -2.03 -7.68
N LEU A 83 0.38 -2.56 -8.60
CA LEU A 83 1.18 -1.71 -9.50
C LEU A 83 0.29 -0.79 -10.33
N LYS A 84 -0.75 -1.36 -10.95
CA LYS A 84 -1.72 -0.56 -11.73
C LYS A 84 -2.37 0.52 -10.86
N LEU A 85 -2.85 0.19 -9.66
CA LEU A 85 -3.48 1.13 -8.74
C LEU A 85 -2.52 2.26 -8.35
N THR A 86 -1.26 1.95 -8.05
CA THR A 86 -0.24 2.94 -7.69
C THR A 86 0.07 3.88 -8.87
N GLN A 87 0.25 3.33 -10.06
CA GLN A 87 0.54 4.12 -11.26
C GLN A 87 -0.60 5.07 -11.63
N GLU A 88 -1.85 4.66 -11.48
CA GLU A 88 -3.01 5.49 -11.78
C GLU A 88 -3.22 6.62 -10.76
N ILE A 89 -2.91 6.38 -9.47
CA ILE A 89 -3.01 7.41 -8.42
C ILE A 89 -1.93 8.48 -8.60
N PHE A 90 -0.68 8.07 -8.83
CA PHE A 90 0.46 8.98 -8.81
C PHE A 90 0.97 9.36 -10.20
N GLY A 91 0.65 8.60 -11.23
CA GLY A 91 1.11 8.84 -12.60
C GLY A 91 0.33 9.91 -13.36
N SER A 92 -0.79 10.39 -12.82
CA SER A 92 -1.62 11.40 -13.49
C SER A 92 -0.94 12.76 -13.70
N GLU A 93 0.11 13.05 -12.95
CA GLU A 93 0.89 14.29 -13.03
C GLU A 93 2.20 14.12 -13.83
N ASP A 94 2.57 12.90 -14.19
CA ASP A 94 3.77 12.59 -14.96
C ASP A 94 3.43 12.54 -16.47
N PRO A 95 3.99 13.46 -17.31
CA PRO A 95 3.73 13.47 -18.74
C PRO A 95 4.08 12.16 -19.45
N ASP A 96 5.10 11.42 -18.95
CA ASP A 96 5.54 10.14 -19.52
C ASP A 96 4.64 8.97 -19.05
N MET A 97 3.85 9.17 -18.02
CA MET A 97 2.89 8.21 -17.47
C MET A 97 1.43 8.60 -17.74
N GLN A 98 1.19 9.78 -18.29
CA GLN A 98 -0.17 10.20 -18.68
C GLN A 98 -0.71 9.24 -19.72
N ARG A 99 -1.48 8.26 -19.27
CA ARG A 99 -2.35 7.52 -20.18
C ARG A 99 -3.45 8.46 -20.65
N GLU A 100 -3.66 8.51 -21.96
CA GLU A 100 -4.89 9.03 -22.56
C GLU A 100 -6.05 8.13 -22.11
N GLY A 101 -6.52 8.32 -20.88
CA GLY A 101 -7.66 7.58 -20.31
C GLY A 101 -8.92 8.44 -20.40
N THR A 102 -10.02 7.80 -20.72
CA THR A 102 -11.36 8.42 -20.66
C THR A 102 -11.77 8.65 -19.20
N ASP A 103 -12.73 9.55 -18.99
CA ASP A 103 -13.29 9.77 -17.63
C ASP A 103 -13.95 8.49 -17.08
N GLU A 104 -14.48 7.63 -17.96
CA GLU A 104 -15.03 6.33 -17.60
C GLU A 104 -13.94 5.38 -17.07
N GLU A 105 -12.76 5.35 -17.67
CA GLU A 105 -11.64 4.52 -17.23
C GLU A 105 -11.10 4.99 -15.86
N ARG A 106 -11.03 6.30 -15.65
CA ARG A 106 -10.66 6.87 -14.33
C ARG A 106 -11.70 6.54 -13.25
N MET A 107 -12.97 6.61 -13.59
CA MET A 107 -14.05 6.24 -12.67
C MET A 107 -13.99 4.75 -12.32
N GLN A 108 -13.80 3.88 -13.32
CA GLN A 108 -13.65 2.43 -13.10
C GLN A 108 -12.47 2.13 -12.19
N PHE A 109 -11.33 2.79 -12.43
CA PHE A 109 -10.14 2.68 -11.59
C PHE A 109 -10.42 3.04 -10.12
N MET A 110 -11.07 4.18 -9.88
CA MET A 110 -11.44 4.59 -8.52
C MET A 110 -12.37 3.57 -7.87
N MET A 111 -13.31 3.00 -8.62
CA MET A 111 -14.18 1.94 -8.12
C MET A 111 -13.39 0.67 -7.74
N ASP A 112 -12.44 0.25 -8.58
CA ASP A 112 -11.58 -0.91 -8.30
C ASP A 112 -10.78 -0.71 -7.03
N PHE A 113 -10.18 0.48 -6.85
CA PHE A 113 -9.47 0.86 -5.63
C PHE A 113 -10.38 0.78 -4.40
N PHE A 114 -11.54 1.43 -4.45
CA PHE A 114 -12.49 1.44 -3.33
C PHE A 114 -12.98 0.03 -2.99
N MET A 115 -13.33 -0.77 -3.99
CA MET A 115 -13.79 -2.14 -3.77
C MET A 115 -12.71 -3.00 -3.12
N TYR A 116 -11.48 -2.96 -3.64
CA TYR A 116 -10.37 -3.76 -3.12
C TYR A 116 -10.11 -3.45 -1.65
N PHE A 117 -9.87 -2.19 -1.31
CA PHE A 117 -9.51 -1.80 0.04
C PHE A 117 -10.68 -1.83 1.03
N THR A 118 -11.91 -1.64 0.58
CA THR A 118 -13.10 -1.88 1.41
C THR A 118 -13.23 -3.36 1.76
N GLN A 119 -13.04 -4.24 0.79
CA GLN A 119 -13.08 -5.69 1.04
C GLN A 119 -11.96 -6.12 1.98
N MET A 120 -10.74 -5.62 1.78
CA MET A 120 -9.60 -5.89 2.64
C MET A 120 -9.83 -5.39 4.08
N THR A 121 -10.39 -4.19 4.25
CA THR A 121 -10.73 -3.64 5.56
C THR A 121 -11.78 -4.52 6.27
N ALA A 122 -12.82 -4.94 5.55
CA ALA A 122 -13.84 -5.84 6.10
C ALA A 122 -13.26 -7.19 6.52
N ASP A 123 -12.37 -7.77 5.70
CA ASP A 123 -11.68 -9.01 6.03
C ASP A 123 -10.79 -8.86 7.28
N ARG A 124 -10.02 -7.78 7.40
CA ARG A 124 -9.16 -7.51 8.55
C ARG A 124 -9.93 -7.18 9.83
N ARG A 125 -11.15 -6.68 9.74
CA ARG A 125 -12.06 -6.57 10.90
C ARG A 125 -12.54 -7.92 11.39
N ALA A 126 -12.86 -8.82 10.45
CA ALA A 126 -13.33 -10.17 10.78
C ALA A 126 -12.18 -11.09 11.22
N ASN A 127 -11.01 -10.96 10.60
CA ASN A 127 -9.84 -11.83 10.77
C ASN A 127 -8.56 -10.98 10.91
N PRO A 128 -8.33 -10.35 12.08
CA PRO A 128 -7.14 -9.53 12.30
C PRO A 128 -5.83 -10.33 12.14
N GLY A 129 -4.85 -9.77 11.42
CA GLY A 129 -3.51 -10.31 11.26
C GLY A 129 -2.44 -9.38 11.86
N ASP A 130 -1.17 -9.68 11.57
CA ASP A 130 -0.01 -8.90 12.02
C ASP A 130 0.39 -7.79 11.02
N ASP A 131 -0.49 -7.41 10.12
CA ASP A 131 -0.26 -6.39 9.09
C ASP A 131 -0.82 -5.01 9.48
N VAL A 132 -0.33 -3.96 8.79
CA VAL A 132 -0.78 -2.59 9.03
C VAL A 132 -2.26 -2.41 8.68
N ALA A 133 -2.78 -3.13 7.69
CA ALA A 133 -4.20 -3.07 7.36
C ALA A 133 -5.08 -3.55 8.51
N SER A 134 -4.64 -4.54 9.28
CA SER A 134 -5.34 -4.99 10.50
C SER A 134 -5.35 -3.92 11.59
N VAL A 135 -4.25 -3.19 11.75
CA VAL A 135 -4.18 -2.06 12.69
C VAL A 135 -5.15 -0.95 12.26
N ILE A 136 -5.14 -0.58 10.98
CA ILE A 136 -6.03 0.45 10.44
C ILE A 136 -7.50 0.01 10.59
N ALA A 137 -7.84 -1.18 10.13
CA ALA A 137 -9.22 -1.67 10.11
C ALA A 137 -9.86 -1.73 11.49
N ASN A 138 -9.06 -1.96 12.54
CA ASN A 138 -9.51 -2.07 13.93
C ASN A 138 -9.16 -0.85 14.81
N ALA A 139 -8.72 0.24 14.19
CA ALA A 139 -8.41 1.48 14.89
C ALA A 139 -9.67 2.10 15.52
N VAL A 140 -9.45 2.87 16.60
CA VAL A 140 -10.51 3.60 17.31
C VAL A 140 -10.13 5.08 17.37
N ILE A 141 -11.05 5.94 16.96
CA ILE A 141 -10.91 7.41 16.99
C ILE A 141 -12.04 7.95 17.88
N ASP A 142 -11.72 8.77 18.87
CA ASP A 142 -12.69 9.34 19.82
C ASP A 142 -13.63 8.28 20.47
N GLY A 143 -13.09 7.07 20.73
CA GLY A 143 -13.86 5.97 21.33
C GLY A 143 -14.81 5.26 20.37
N GLN A 144 -14.77 5.57 19.08
CA GLN A 144 -15.56 4.92 18.04
C GLN A 144 -14.64 4.15 17.06
N PRO A 145 -15.10 3.00 16.52
CA PRO A 145 -14.36 2.34 15.44
C PRO A 145 -14.14 3.29 14.26
N ILE A 146 -12.96 3.20 13.64
CA ILE A 146 -12.63 3.99 12.45
C ILE A 146 -13.68 3.78 11.35
N GLY A 147 -14.13 4.86 10.72
CA GLY A 147 -15.05 4.81 9.59
C GLY A 147 -14.40 4.23 8.34
N ASP A 148 -15.20 3.71 7.40
CA ASP A 148 -14.67 3.09 6.17
C ASP A 148 -13.90 4.09 5.31
N MET A 149 -14.37 5.33 5.21
CA MET A 149 -13.70 6.38 4.42
C MET A 149 -12.40 6.85 5.06
N GLU A 150 -12.34 6.91 6.39
CA GLU A 150 -11.12 7.22 7.13
C GLU A 150 -10.10 6.08 6.98
N ALA A 151 -10.52 4.82 7.09
CA ALA A 151 -9.66 3.68 6.87
C ALA A 151 -9.09 3.66 5.44
N LEU A 152 -9.92 3.93 4.42
CA LEU A 152 -9.48 4.03 3.03
C LEU A 152 -8.44 5.13 2.81
N GLY A 153 -8.50 6.23 3.58
CA GLY A 153 -7.51 7.31 3.51
C GLY A 153 -6.08 6.93 3.91
N TYR A 154 -5.89 5.76 4.54
CA TYR A 154 -4.56 5.24 4.88
C TYR A 154 -3.89 4.43 3.76
N TYR A 155 -4.66 3.97 2.77
CA TYR A 155 -4.14 3.12 1.69
C TYR A 155 -3.67 3.92 0.47
N VAL A 156 -3.73 5.26 0.56
CA VAL A 156 -3.31 6.19 -0.52
C VAL A 156 -1.96 6.82 -0.26
#